data_7fdb6528f2ffee3b95d8256c76e46a1a
#
_entry.id   7fdb6528f2ffee3b95d8256c76e46a1a
#
_cell.length_a   1.000
_cell.length_b   1.000
_cell.length_c   1.000
_cell.angle_alpha   90.00
_cell.angle_beta   90.00
_cell.angle_gamma   90.00
#
_symmetry.space_group_name_H-M   'P 1'
#
loop_
_entity.id
_entity.type
_entity.pdbx_description
1 polymer ?
#
loop_
_entity_poly.entity_id
_entity_poly.type
_entity_poly.pdbx_seq_one_letter_code
_entity_poly.pdbx_strand_id
1 'polypeptide(L)'
;MKRVSIHEYGGPEQLVYEDAEVPVAGPGQLLVKVAASSVNPADWKIRSGATRAMMDFPMPLVLGGDIAGTVAAVGEGVSGWAVGDEVFALLGLVGAYAEYVAVNAAIVARKPAGLSFEEAAALPLVALTAWQALAADGRELKGKHVLVHNASGGVGSVAVQLAKAAGARVTATASAKNAAFVRGLGADVVVDFRESPVGAVAKDVDILLDCVGNSAAFGLWPLVRAGGSMIRLGGGADDAAPAEAAGVRILKMRVRPDAAQLGEIAALVDAGKLRPVVGEVVPLAEVAKAHVASQGGHVFGKIVLKM
;
A
#
# COMPACT_ATOMS: atom_id res chain seq x y z
N MET A 1 -12.10 17.19 -17.69
CA MET A 1 -11.45 15.93 -17.38
C MET A 1 -12.45 14.90 -16.91
N LYS A 2 -12.11 13.61 -17.00
CA LYS A 2 -12.90 12.55 -16.36
C LYS A 2 -12.38 12.29 -14.94
N ARG A 3 -13.32 11.93 -14.03
CA ARG A 3 -13.04 11.47 -12.66
C ARG A 3 -14.10 10.46 -12.21
N VAL A 4 -13.81 9.75 -11.13
CA VAL A 4 -14.83 8.96 -10.40
C VAL A 4 -15.06 9.55 -9.04
N SER A 5 -16.30 9.93 -8.76
CA SER A 5 -16.73 10.48 -7.47
C SER A 5 -17.83 9.62 -6.86
N ILE A 6 -17.98 9.72 -5.53
CA ILE A 6 -19.20 9.32 -4.84
C ILE A 6 -19.93 10.57 -4.37
N HIS A 7 -21.26 10.57 -4.45
CA HIS A 7 -22.13 11.67 -3.98
C HIS A 7 -22.79 11.33 -2.64
N GLU A 8 -22.76 10.06 -2.26
CA GLU A 8 -23.16 9.53 -0.96
C GLU A 8 -22.38 8.25 -0.64
N TYR A 9 -22.36 7.86 0.62
CA TYR A 9 -21.77 6.58 1.03
C TYR A 9 -22.66 5.41 0.63
N GLY A 10 -22.07 4.29 0.22
CA GLY A 10 -22.85 3.12 -0.18
C GLY A 10 -22.04 2.02 -0.85
N GLY A 11 -22.72 1.23 -1.67
CA GLY A 11 -22.14 0.14 -2.43
C GLY A 11 -21.33 0.61 -3.66
N PRO A 12 -20.79 -0.33 -4.47
CA PRO A 12 -20.01 -0.01 -5.66
C PRO A 12 -20.77 0.83 -6.70
N GLU A 13 -22.08 0.79 -6.70
CA GLU A 13 -23.00 1.57 -7.55
C GLU A 13 -22.90 3.09 -7.32
N GLN A 14 -22.33 3.52 -6.18
CA GLN A 14 -22.11 4.94 -5.87
C GLN A 14 -20.91 5.54 -6.60
N LEU A 15 -20.09 4.73 -7.28
CA LEU A 15 -18.95 5.19 -8.05
C LEU A 15 -19.42 5.74 -9.41
N VAL A 16 -19.50 7.06 -9.52
CA VAL A 16 -19.98 7.77 -10.71
C VAL A 16 -18.79 8.25 -11.53
N TYR A 17 -18.69 7.78 -12.78
CA TYR A 17 -17.72 8.27 -13.76
C TYR A 17 -18.30 9.50 -14.46
N GLU A 18 -17.75 10.67 -14.19
CA GLU A 18 -18.33 11.96 -14.57
C GLU A 18 -17.30 12.95 -15.13
N ASP A 19 -17.80 14.00 -15.78
CA ASP A 19 -16.99 15.14 -16.19
C ASP A 19 -16.75 16.09 -15.03
N ALA A 20 -15.54 16.68 -14.98
CA ALA A 20 -15.18 17.69 -14.02
C ALA A 20 -14.23 18.73 -14.65
N GLU A 21 -14.13 19.89 -14.05
CA GLU A 21 -13.12 20.88 -14.42
C GLU A 21 -11.71 20.38 -14.08
N VAL A 22 -10.72 20.73 -14.93
CA VAL A 22 -9.32 20.45 -14.63
C VAL A 22 -8.88 21.41 -13.51
N PRO A 23 -8.34 20.89 -12.39
CA PRO A 23 -7.86 21.76 -11.31
C PRO A 23 -6.65 22.59 -11.76
N VAL A 24 -6.43 23.71 -11.07
CA VAL A 24 -5.26 24.57 -11.28
C VAL A 24 -4.27 24.31 -10.16
N ALA A 25 -2.99 24.20 -10.50
CA ALA A 25 -1.92 24.11 -9.49
C ALA A 25 -1.82 25.46 -8.73
N GLY A 26 -2.11 25.44 -7.45
CA GLY A 26 -1.92 26.56 -6.54
C GLY A 26 -0.44 26.70 -6.11
N PRO A 27 -0.12 27.70 -5.27
CA PRO A 27 1.22 27.85 -4.71
C PRO A 27 1.68 26.57 -3.99
N GLY A 28 2.91 26.14 -4.24
CA GLY A 28 3.47 24.92 -3.66
C GLY A 28 2.97 23.61 -4.26
N GLN A 29 2.13 23.64 -5.32
CA GLN A 29 1.53 22.46 -5.93
C GLN A 29 2.07 22.18 -7.34
N LEU A 30 1.96 20.93 -7.74
CA LEU A 30 2.08 20.47 -9.12
C LEU A 30 0.67 20.09 -9.63
N LEU A 31 0.37 20.39 -10.88
CA LEU A 31 -0.70 19.75 -11.60
C LEU A 31 -0.13 18.48 -12.27
N VAL A 32 -0.62 17.32 -11.88
CA VAL A 32 -0.21 16.05 -12.49
C VAL A 32 -1.31 15.55 -13.42
N LYS A 33 -0.96 15.30 -14.68
CA LYS A 33 -1.78 14.49 -15.58
C LYS A 33 -1.56 13.03 -15.18
N VAL A 34 -2.55 12.43 -14.54
CA VAL A 34 -2.49 11.05 -14.05
C VAL A 34 -2.62 10.10 -15.23
N ALA A 35 -1.70 9.16 -15.32
CA ALA A 35 -1.75 8.07 -16.29
C ALA A 35 -2.32 6.79 -15.66
N ALA A 36 -2.02 6.58 -14.36
CA ALA A 36 -2.53 5.45 -13.60
C ALA A 36 -2.71 5.79 -12.10
N SER A 37 -3.67 5.13 -11.48
CA SER A 37 -3.92 5.09 -10.04
C SER A 37 -3.99 3.63 -9.57
N SER A 38 -4.26 3.37 -8.29
CA SER A 38 -4.45 2.00 -7.82
C SER A 38 -5.49 1.90 -6.71
N VAL A 39 -6.14 0.73 -6.60
CA VAL A 39 -7.17 0.47 -5.60
C VAL A 39 -6.55 -0.09 -4.33
N ASN A 40 -7.00 0.44 -3.20
CA ASN A 40 -6.63 0.02 -1.86
C ASN A 40 -7.86 -0.36 -1.02
N PRO A 41 -7.72 -1.25 -0.02
CA PRO A 41 -8.84 -1.58 0.87
C PRO A 41 -9.45 -0.36 1.59
N ALA A 42 -8.68 0.71 1.79
CA ALA A 42 -9.18 1.96 2.36
C ALA A 42 -10.28 2.58 1.48
N ASP A 43 -10.15 2.50 0.16
CA ASP A 43 -11.04 3.17 -0.79
C ASP A 43 -12.48 2.65 -0.68
N TRP A 44 -12.67 1.32 -0.70
CA TRP A 44 -14.01 0.76 -0.54
C TRP A 44 -14.54 0.87 0.89
N LYS A 45 -13.67 0.92 1.91
CA LYS A 45 -14.09 1.18 3.30
C LYS A 45 -14.59 2.61 3.46
N ILE A 46 -13.91 3.59 2.84
CA ILE A 46 -14.38 4.98 2.81
C ILE A 46 -15.68 5.07 2.01
N ARG A 47 -15.72 4.53 0.79
CA ARG A 47 -16.92 4.52 -0.04
C ARG A 47 -18.14 3.99 0.70
N SER A 48 -18.00 2.88 1.42
CA SER A 48 -19.10 2.24 2.15
C SER A 48 -19.54 2.99 3.41
N GLY A 49 -18.82 4.03 3.83
CA GLY A 49 -19.05 4.73 5.10
C GLY A 49 -18.53 4.00 6.35
N ALA A 50 -17.86 2.85 6.20
CA ALA A 50 -17.35 2.09 7.34
C ALA A 50 -16.32 2.86 8.19
N THR A 51 -15.70 3.88 7.63
CA THR A 51 -14.74 4.76 8.32
C THR A 51 -15.33 6.08 8.79
N ARG A 52 -16.62 6.35 8.55
CA ARG A 52 -17.25 7.67 8.76
C ARG A 52 -17.12 8.18 10.19
N ALA A 53 -17.23 7.29 11.18
CA ALA A 53 -17.07 7.67 12.58
C ALA A 53 -15.65 8.20 12.93
N MET A 54 -14.64 7.84 12.13
CA MET A 54 -13.25 8.27 12.29
C MET A 54 -12.87 9.39 11.31
N MET A 55 -13.43 9.35 10.10
CA MET A 55 -13.14 10.28 9.01
C MET A 55 -14.40 10.47 8.18
N ASP A 56 -15.01 11.65 8.26
CA ASP A 56 -16.14 12.06 7.43
C ASP A 56 -15.64 13.05 6.37
N PHE A 57 -15.99 12.83 5.12
CA PHE A 57 -15.52 13.62 3.99
C PHE A 57 -16.69 14.39 3.36
N PRO A 58 -16.46 15.63 2.89
CA PRO A 58 -17.47 16.36 2.13
C PRO A 58 -17.75 15.66 0.80
N MET A 59 -19.00 15.74 0.34
CA MET A 59 -19.42 15.23 -0.96
C MET A 59 -19.55 16.37 -1.99
N PRO A 60 -19.30 16.12 -3.28
CA PRO A 60 -18.84 14.84 -3.87
C PRO A 60 -17.39 14.53 -3.52
N LEU A 61 -17.09 13.24 -3.33
CA LEU A 61 -15.77 12.78 -2.92
C LEU A 61 -15.11 11.94 -4.01
N VAL A 62 -13.91 12.32 -4.43
CA VAL A 62 -13.02 11.51 -5.29
C VAL A 62 -12.18 10.60 -4.40
N LEU A 63 -12.27 9.29 -4.60
CA LEU A 63 -11.51 8.30 -3.84
C LEU A 63 -10.08 8.08 -4.41
N GLY A 64 -9.34 7.16 -3.79
CA GLY A 64 -8.02 6.74 -4.21
C GLY A 64 -6.90 7.62 -3.68
N GLY A 65 -5.75 7.00 -3.41
CA GLY A 65 -4.58 7.68 -2.84
C GLY A 65 -3.32 7.63 -3.71
N ASP A 66 -3.18 6.64 -4.56
CA ASP A 66 -2.00 6.43 -5.39
C ASP A 66 -2.12 7.10 -6.75
N ILE A 67 -1.07 7.79 -7.19
CA ILE A 67 -0.97 8.29 -8.57
C ILE A 67 0.41 7.99 -9.18
N ALA A 68 0.41 7.81 -10.51
CA ALA A 68 1.58 7.95 -11.35
C ALA A 68 1.17 8.69 -12.64
N GLY A 69 2.02 9.60 -13.11
CA GLY A 69 1.70 10.43 -14.26
C GLY A 69 2.80 11.43 -14.60
N THR A 70 2.46 12.46 -15.33
CA THR A 70 3.38 13.52 -15.76
C THR A 70 2.96 14.88 -15.21
N VAL A 71 3.94 15.70 -14.87
CA VAL A 71 3.72 17.09 -14.47
C VAL A 71 3.16 17.87 -15.67
N ALA A 72 1.94 18.39 -15.54
CA ALA A 72 1.27 19.19 -16.56
C ALA A 72 1.43 20.72 -16.31
N ALA A 73 1.55 21.13 -15.04
CA ALA A 73 1.87 22.51 -14.67
C ALA A 73 2.59 22.55 -13.31
N VAL A 74 3.37 23.61 -13.11
CA VAL A 74 4.12 23.86 -11.87
C VAL A 74 3.56 25.13 -11.23
N GLY A 75 3.10 25.05 -10.00
CA GLY A 75 2.55 26.18 -9.25
C GLY A 75 3.63 27.13 -8.72
N GLU A 76 3.20 28.29 -8.28
CA GLU A 76 4.09 29.31 -7.74
C GLU A 76 4.91 28.77 -6.55
N GLY A 77 6.18 29.16 -6.48
CA GLY A 77 7.10 28.80 -5.40
C GLY A 77 7.64 27.36 -5.43
N VAL A 78 7.24 26.56 -6.42
CA VAL A 78 7.77 25.20 -6.59
C VAL A 78 9.05 25.24 -7.42
N SER A 79 10.09 24.57 -6.95
CA SER A 79 11.38 24.41 -7.64
C SER A 79 11.75 22.94 -7.80
N GLY A 80 12.67 22.64 -8.73
CA GLY A 80 13.16 21.26 -8.95
C GLY A 80 12.23 20.39 -9.80
N TRP A 81 11.13 20.93 -10.32
CA TRP A 81 10.17 20.26 -11.18
C TRP A 81 9.95 21.01 -12.49
N ALA A 82 9.70 20.28 -13.56
CA ALA A 82 9.37 20.81 -14.88
C ALA A 82 8.16 20.08 -15.46
N VAL A 83 7.45 20.76 -16.38
CA VAL A 83 6.41 20.11 -17.18
C VAL A 83 7.02 18.97 -17.98
N GLY A 84 6.36 17.81 -17.96
CA GLY A 84 6.85 16.58 -18.59
C GLY A 84 7.60 15.64 -17.64
N ASP A 85 7.98 16.08 -16.42
CA ASP A 85 8.58 15.18 -15.43
C ASP A 85 7.63 14.04 -15.08
N GLU A 86 8.14 12.80 -15.11
CA GLU A 86 7.39 11.60 -14.70
C GLU A 86 7.45 11.42 -13.19
N VAL A 87 6.28 11.30 -12.57
CA VAL A 87 6.13 11.33 -11.12
C VAL A 87 5.22 10.23 -10.60
N PHE A 88 5.39 9.89 -9.33
CA PHE A 88 4.45 9.08 -8.57
C PHE A 88 4.32 9.62 -7.14
N ALA A 89 3.16 9.42 -6.52
CA ALA A 89 2.90 9.95 -5.19
C ALA A 89 1.78 9.19 -4.47
N LEU A 90 1.81 9.24 -3.13
CA LEU A 90 0.67 8.96 -2.28
C LEU A 90 0.03 10.29 -1.88
N LEU A 91 -1.22 10.53 -2.31
CA LEU A 91 -1.97 11.76 -1.95
C LEU A 91 -2.51 11.71 -0.51
N GLY A 92 -2.59 10.54 0.05
CA GLY A 92 -3.32 10.20 1.27
C GLY A 92 -4.36 9.13 0.97
N LEU A 93 -5.64 9.41 1.27
CA LEU A 93 -6.72 8.43 1.10
C LEU A 93 -7.70 8.75 -0.02
N VAL A 94 -7.66 9.98 -0.55
CA VAL A 94 -8.67 10.50 -1.49
C VAL A 94 -8.03 11.38 -2.56
N GLY A 95 -8.72 11.52 -3.71
CA GLY A 95 -8.35 12.46 -4.77
C GLY A 95 -7.71 11.85 -6.01
N ALA A 96 -7.34 10.56 -6.03
CA ALA A 96 -6.53 9.97 -7.08
C ALA A 96 -7.33 9.41 -8.28
N TYR A 97 -8.64 9.22 -8.16
CA TYR A 97 -9.45 8.67 -9.26
C TYR A 97 -9.88 9.76 -10.25
N ALA A 98 -8.92 10.44 -10.84
CA ALA A 98 -9.13 11.53 -11.78
C ALA A 98 -7.97 11.66 -12.77
N GLU A 99 -8.27 12.12 -13.99
CA GLU A 99 -7.24 12.34 -15.03
C GLU A 99 -6.24 13.44 -14.68
N TYR A 100 -6.59 14.40 -13.81
CA TYR A 100 -5.71 15.46 -13.33
C TYR A 100 -5.89 15.68 -11.85
N VAL A 101 -4.78 15.90 -11.16
CA VAL A 101 -4.76 16.18 -9.71
C VAL A 101 -3.78 17.31 -9.40
N ALA A 102 -4.24 18.32 -8.65
CA ALA A 102 -3.36 19.30 -8.04
C ALA A 102 -2.83 18.73 -6.71
N VAL A 103 -1.52 18.54 -6.60
CA VAL A 103 -0.87 17.86 -5.48
C VAL A 103 0.25 18.72 -4.89
N ASN A 104 0.41 18.70 -3.57
CA ASN A 104 1.54 19.35 -2.91
C ASN A 104 2.86 18.73 -3.42
N ALA A 105 3.76 19.56 -3.95
CA ALA A 105 5.04 19.12 -4.50
C ALA A 105 5.92 18.39 -3.46
N ALA A 106 5.74 18.66 -2.16
CA ALA A 106 6.50 18.06 -1.08
C ALA A 106 6.25 16.57 -0.87
N ILE A 107 5.17 16.01 -1.44
CA ILE A 107 4.86 14.57 -1.33
C ILE A 107 5.07 13.81 -2.64
N VAL A 108 5.56 14.47 -3.68
CA VAL A 108 5.77 13.90 -5.02
C VAL A 108 7.22 13.44 -5.16
N ALA A 109 7.42 12.27 -5.74
CA ALA A 109 8.74 11.74 -6.10
C ALA A 109 8.83 11.47 -7.60
N ARG A 110 10.06 11.43 -8.14
CA ARG A 110 10.31 11.00 -9.52
C ARG A 110 9.98 9.53 -9.67
N LYS A 111 9.25 9.18 -10.72
CA LYS A 111 8.93 7.80 -11.06
C LYS A 111 10.22 7.02 -11.36
N PRO A 112 10.38 5.76 -10.87
CA PRO A 112 11.48 4.90 -11.30
C PRO A 112 11.56 4.80 -12.81
N ALA A 113 12.74 4.98 -13.38
CA ALA A 113 12.92 5.12 -14.84
C ALA A 113 12.48 3.88 -15.64
N GLY A 114 12.67 2.69 -15.06
CA GLY A 114 12.34 1.42 -15.72
C GLY A 114 10.89 0.97 -15.62
N LEU A 115 10.02 1.68 -14.87
CA LEU A 115 8.63 1.28 -14.68
C LEU A 115 7.68 1.98 -15.66
N SER A 116 6.64 1.26 -16.09
CA SER A 116 5.44 1.87 -16.66
C SER A 116 4.70 2.71 -15.61
N PHE A 117 3.73 3.53 -16.03
CA PHE A 117 2.89 4.28 -15.07
C PHE A 117 2.01 3.35 -14.24
N GLU A 118 1.51 2.27 -14.84
CA GLU A 118 0.71 1.25 -14.17
C GLU A 118 1.52 0.56 -13.05
N GLU A 119 2.77 0.20 -13.33
CA GLU A 119 3.67 -0.37 -12.33
C GLU A 119 4.02 0.64 -11.24
N ALA A 120 4.29 1.88 -11.60
CA ALA A 120 4.61 2.94 -10.65
C ALA A 120 3.43 3.28 -9.73
N ALA A 121 2.19 3.33 -10.27
CA ALA A 121 0.98 3.57 -9.48
C ALA A 121 0.67 2.45 -8.48
N ALA A 122 1.20 1.24 -8.70
CA ALA A 122 1.03 0.12 -7.78
C ALA A 122 1.87 0.25 -6.49
N LEU A 123 2.79 1.22 -6.41
CA LEU A 123 3.78 1.29 -5.31
C LEU A 123 3.41 2.23 -4.17
N PRO A 124 2.96 3.49 -4.36
CA PRO A 124 3.10 4.53 -3.33
C PRO A 124 2.54 4.12 -1.96
N LEU A 125 1.27 3.75 -1.87
CA LEU A 125 0.67 3.37 -0.58
C LEU A 125 1.30 2.10 -0.01
N VAL A 126 1.44 1.05 -0.82
CA VAL A 126 1.90 -0.25 -0.30
C VAL A 126 3.38 -0.23 0.07
N ALA A 127 4.21 0.50 -0.69
CA ALA A 127 5.63 0.61 -0.43
C ALA A 127 5.92 1.51 0.77
N LEU A 128 5.26 2.67 0.87
CA LEU A 128 5.34 3.50 2.07
C LEU A 128 4.82 2.78 3.31
N THR A 129 3.72 2.01 3.17
CA THR A 129 3.19 1.21 4.28
C THR A 129 4.20 0.18 4.75
N ALA A 130 4.78 -0.61 3.84
CA ALA A 130 5.77 -1.61 4.19
C ALA A 130 7.06 -0.98 4.77
N TRP A 131 7.55 0.10 4.16
CA TRP A 131 8.72 0.85 4.61
C TRP A 131 8.55 1.39 6.03
N GLN A 132 7.48 2.15 6.25
CA GLN A 132 7.20 2.76 7.55
C GLN A 132 6.88 1.72 8.61
N ALA A 133 6.20 0.62 8.27
CA ALA A 133 5.94 -0.48 9.18
C ALA A 133 7.23 -1.16 9.64
N LEU A 134 8.09 -1.54 8.70
CA LEU A 134 9.36 -2.20 9.04
C LEU A 134 10.31 -1.28 9.83
N ALA A 135 10.23 0.04 9.63
CA ALA A 135 10.98 1.04 10.39
C ALA A 135 10.35 1.37 11.76
N ALA A 136 9.06 1.11 11.98
CA ALA A 136 8.32 1.51 13.18
C ALA A 136 8.87 0.88 14.47
N ASP A 137 9.53 -0.27 14.37
CA ASP A 137 10.19 -0.93 15.49
C ASP A 137 11.50 -0.24 15.93
N GLY A 138 12.07 0.62 15.08
CA GLY A 138 13.33 1.34 15.34
C GLY A 138 14.57 0.44 15.32
N ARG A 139 14.47 -0.80 14.90
CA ARG A 139 15.58 -1.76 14.86
C ARG A 139 16.15 -1.90 13.45
N GLU A 140 17.45 -2.15 13.39
CA GLU A 140 18.07 -2.66 12.18
C GLU A 140 17.53 -4.06 11.86
N LEU A 141 17.16 -4.30 10.59
CA LEU A 141 16.58 -5.57 10.15
C LEU A 141 17.61 -6.65 9.84
N LYS A 142 18.89 -6.28 9.69
CA LYS A 142 19.96 -7.23 9.38
C LYS A 142 20.04 -8.35 10.42
N GLY A 143 19.93 -9.59 9.96
CA GLY A 143 19.94 -10.79 10.80
C GLY A 143 18.67 -11.00 11.64
N LYS A 144 17.64 -10.15 11.51
CA LYS A 144 16.35 -10.31 12.20
C LYS A 144 15.47 -11.32 11.49
N HIS A 145 14.62 -11.99 12.25
CA HIS A 145 13.57 -12.86 11.72
C HIS A 145 12.27 -12.06 11.58
N VAL A 146 11.84 -11.83 10.35
CA VAL A 146 10.60 -11.13 10.00
C VAL A 146 9.58 -12.14 9.49
N LEU A 147 8.39 -12.16 10.10
CA LEU A 147 7.22 -12.92 9.61
C LEU A 147 6.26 -11.96 8.92
N VAL A 148 6.03 -12.16 7.62
CA VAL A 148 5.10 -11.38 6.82
C VAL A 148 3.82 -12.18 6.58
N HIS A 149 2.71 -11.74 7.18
CA HIS A 149 1.41 -12.36 6.96
C HIS A 149 0.71 -11.79 5.73
N ASN A 150 0.18 -12.66 4.86
CA ASN A 150 -0.41 -12.33 3.55
C ASN A 150 0.62 -11.72 2.56
N ALA A 151 1.71 -12.44 2.35
CA ALA A 151 2.85 -11.97 1.55
C ALA A 151 2.58 -11.86 0.03
N SER A 152 1.50 -12.43 -0.50
CA SER A 152 1.10 -12.29 -1.91
C SER A 152 0.21 -11.07 -2.20
N GLY A 153 -0.22 -10.34 -1.17
CA GLY A 153 -0.98 -9.10 -1.30
C GLY A 153 -0.08 -7.89 -1.56
N GLY A 154 -0.71 -6.73 -1.79
CA GLY A 154 0.01 -5.50 -2.14
C GLY A 154 1.14 -5.14 -1.16
N VAL A 155 0.82 -4.92 0.12
CA VAL A 155 1.83 -4.56 1.13
C VAL A 155 2.79 -5.70 1.40
N GLY A 156 2.28 -6.94 1.54
CA GLY A 156 3.09 -8.09 1.88
C GLY A 156 4.17 -8.40 0.86
N SER A 157 3.85 -8.26 -0.44
CA SER A 157 4.82 -8.50 -1.52
C SER A 157 5.99 -7.50 -1.53
N VAL A 158 5.72 -6.26 -1.16
CA VAL A 158 6.77 -5.24 -0.98
C VAL A 158 7.55 -5.47 0.31
N ALA A 159 6.86 -5.80 1.41
CA ALA A 159 7.49 -6.02 2.72
C ALA A 159 8.51 -7.17 2.70
N VAL A 160 8.21 -8.28 2.00
CA VAL A 160 9.16 -9.38 1.80
C VAL A 160 10.44 -8.87 1.14
N GLN A 161 10.32 -8.11 0.05
CA GLN A 161 11.47 -7.61 -0.70
C GLN A 161 12.30 -6.60 0.11
N LEU A 162 11.64 -5.65 0.78
CA LEU A 162 12.32 -4.68 1.64
C LEU A 162 13.05 -5.34 2.80
N ALA A 163 12.41 -6.29 3.49
CA ALA A 163 13.04 -7.03 4.57
C ALA A 163 14.25 -7.81 4.08
N LYS A 164 14.17 -8.46 2.92
CA LYS A 164 15.31 -9.16 2.31
C LYS A 164 16.42 -8.21 1.90
N ALA A 165 16.10 -7.08 1.27
CA ALA A 165 17.10 -6.08 0.90
C ALA A 165 17.85 -5.52 2.12
N ALA A 166 17.17 -5.45 3.28
CA ALA A 166 17.74 -5.05 4.57
C ALA A 166 18.49 -6.20 5.31
N GLY A 167 18.61 -7.39 4.71
CA GLY A 167 19.35 -8.52 5.28
C GLY A 167 18.60 -9.33 6.34
N ALA A 168 17.27 -9.26 6.39
CA ALA A 168 16.45 -10.08 7.27
C ALA A 168 16.32 -11.53 6.78
N ARG A 169 16.08 -12.46 7.71
CA ARG A 169 15.47 -13.75 7.41
C ARG A 169 13.96 -13.56 7.33
N VAL A 170 13.33 -13.98 6.25
CA VAL A 170 11.90 -13.77 6.02
C VAL A 170 11.14 -15.09 5.96
N THR A 171 10.21 -15.26 6.90
CA THR A 171 9.12 -16.25 6.79
C THR A 171 7.87 -15.52 6.29
N ALA A 172 7.15 -16.12 5.37
CA ALA A 172 5.97 -15.53 4.75
C ALA A 172 4.79 -16.50 4.77
N THR A 173 3.58 -15.98 4.94
CA THR A 173 2.38 -16.78 4.73
C THR A 173 1.74 -16.43 3.39
N ALA A 174 1.35 -17.44 2.63
CA ALA A 174 0.64 -17.32 1.37
C ALA A 174 -0.14 -18.61 1.11
N SER A 175 -1.12 -18.56 0.19
CA SER A 175 -1.75 -19.79 -0.29
C SER A 175 -0.78 -20.62 -1.15
N ALA A 176 -0.99 -21.94 -1.23
CA ALA A 176 -0.14 -22.85 -2.02
C ALA A 176 0.11 -22.35 -3.45
N LYS A 177 -0.94 -21.84 -4.13
CA LYS A 177 -0.85 -21.29 -5.49
C LYS A 177 0.12 -20.11 -5.63
N ASN A 178 0.33 -19.36 -4.56
CA ASN A 178 1.19 -18.17 -4.53
C ASN A 178 2.57 -18.43 -3.91
N ALA A 179 2.81 -19.64 -3.39
CA ALA A 179 4.04 -19.95 -2.65
C ALA A 179 5.32 -19.78 -3.49
N ALA A 180 5.31 -20.26 -4.73
CA ALA A 180 6.45 -20.13 -5.63
C ALA A 180 6.75 -18.66 -5.95
N PHE A 181 5.72 -17.85 -6.18
CA PHE A 181 5.84 -16.42 -6.40
C PHE A 181 6.46 -15.72 -5.18
N VAL A 182 5.95 -15.98 -3.97
CA VAL A 182 6.45 -15.34 -2.74
C VAL A 182 7.90 -15.74 -2.44
N ARG A 183 8.30 -16.99 -2.74
CA ARG A 183 9.73 -17.37 -2.72
C ARG A 183 10.54 -16.57 -3.72
N GLY A 184 10.02 -16.34 -4.92
CA GLY A 184 10.65 -15.50 -5.95
C GLY A 184 10.79 -14.02 -5.58
N LEU A 185 10.07 -13.55 -4.55
CA LEU A 185 10.28 -12.23 -3.94
C LEU A 185 11.40 -12.22 -2.89
N GLY A 186 11.96 -13.38 -2.54
CA GLY A 186 13.05 -13.52 -1.59
C GLY A 186 12.67 -14.08 -0.22
N ALA A 187 11.43 -14.56 -0.01
CA ALA A 187 11.07 -15.21 1.25
C ALA A 187 11.88 -16.52 1.41
N ASP A 188 12.54 -16.70 2.57
CA ASP A 188 13.34 -17.88 2.88
C ASP A 188 12.44 -19.10 3.16
N VAL A 189 11.28 -18.86 3.80
CA VAL A 189 10.28 -19.88 4.11
C VAL A 189 8.90 -19.34 3.73
N VAL A 190 8.11 -20.15 3.02
CA VAL A 190 6.71 -19.82 2.72
C VAL A 190 5.82 -20.93 3.23
N VAL A 191 4.81 -20.56 4.04
CA VAL A 191 3.85 -21.46 4.69
C VAL A 191 2.46 -21.19 4.13
N ASP A 192 1.77 -22.25 3.69
CA ASP A 192 0.33 -22.18 3.51
C ASP A 192 -0.35 -22.37 4.88
N PHE A 193 -0.83 -21.26 5.42
CA PHE A 193 -1.47 -21.25 6.74
C PHE A 193 -2.78 -22.05 6.81
N ARG A 194 -3.30 -22.50 5.67
CA ARG A 194 -4.50 -23.36 5.60
C ARG A 194 -4.16 -24.84 5.77
N GLU A 195 -2.97 -25.22 5.37
CA GLU A 195 -2.52 -26.64 5.38
C GLU A 195 -1.61 -26.95 6.55
N SER A 196 -0.86 -25.96 7.04
CA SER A 196 0.13 -26.16 8.10
C SER A 196 0.15 -25.03 9.10
N PRO A 197 0.23 -25.30 10.40
CA PRO A 197 0.39 -24.25 11.40
C PRO A 197 1.75 -23.58 11.19
N VAL A 198 1.76 -22.24 11.13
CA VAL A 198 2.97 -21.43 10.93
C VAL A 198 4.02 -21.71 12.01
N GLY A 199 3.57 -22.01 13.23
CA GLY A 199 4.44 -22.36 14.37
C GLY A 199 5.25 -23.66 14.20
N ALA A 200 4.95 -24.48 13.21
CA ALA A 200 5.80 -25.64 12.89
C ALA A 200 7.15 -25.22 12.26
N VAL A 201 7.21 -24.05 11.61
CA VAL A 201 8.36 -23.59 10.83
C VAL A 201 8.90 -22.22 11.24
N ALA A 202 8.15 -21.47 12.06
CA ALA A 202 8.53 -20.15 12.53
C ALA A 202 8.43 -20.09 14.07
N LYS A 203 9.54 -19.71 14.70
CA LYS A 203 9.65 -19.44 16.15
C LYS A 203 10.60 -18.28 16.36
N ASP A 204 10.51 -17.65 17.50
CA ASP A 204 11.40 -16.56 17.92
C ASP A 204 11.46 -15.43 16.90
N VAL A 205 10.29 -15.07 16.33
CA VAL A 205 10.15 -13.99 15.37
C VAL A 205 10.45 -12.65 16.03
N ASP A 206 11.32 -11.85 15.44
CA ASP A 206 11.62 -10.50 15.93
C ASP A 206 10.48 -9.52 15.59
N ILE A 207 9.95 -9.62 14.37
CA ILE A 207 8.92 -8.72 13.85
C ILE A 207 7.86 -9.54 13.10
N LEU A 208 6.62 -9.46 13.54
CA LEU A 208 5.45 -9.91 12.79
C LEU A 208 4.80 -8.71 12.11
N LEU A 209 4.76 -8.71 10.78
CA LEU A 209 3.98 -7.75 10.00
C LEU A 209 2.65 -8.39 9.59
N ASP A 210 1.57 -7.97 10.25
CA ASP A 210 0.20 -8.40 9.94
C ASP A 210 -0.44 -7.45 8.92
N CYS A 211 -0.40 -7.85 7.65
CA CYS A 211 -0.92 -7.05 6.55
C CYS A 211 -2.46 -7.07 6.42
N VAL A 212 -3.15 -7.86 7.22
CA VAL A 212 -4.62 -8.05 7.15
C VAL A 212 -5.33 -7.60 8.42
N GLY A 213 -4.68 -7.74 9.58
CA GLY A 213 -5.26 -7.46 10.89
C GLY A 213 -6.00 -8.66 11.48
N ASN A 214 -5.66 -9.89 11.08
CA ASN A 214 -6.30 -11.12 11.55
C ASN A 214 -5.32 -12.18 12.06
N SER A 215 -4.11 -11.77 12.43
CA SER A 215 -3.05 -12.66 12.92
C SER A 215 -3.47 -13.53 14.11
N ALA A 216 -4.38 -13.05 14.95
CA ALA A 216 -4.95 -13.82 16.05
C ALA A 216 -5.65 -15.09 15.61
N ALA A 217 -6.44 -15.00 14.52
CA ALA A 217 -7.19 -16.15 13.98
C ALA A 217 -6.27 -17.27 13.47
N PHE A 218 -5.01 -16.98 13.22
CA PHE A 218 -4.00 -17.93 12.75
C PHE A 218 -2.91 -18.23 13.79
N GLY A 219 -3.08 -17.77 15.04
CA GLY A 219 -2.14 -18.02 16.12
C GLY A 219 -0.73 -17.49 15.84
N LEU A 220 -0.60 -16.33 15.20
CA LEU A 220 0.70 -15.82 14.74
C LEU A 220 1.45 -15.03 15.81
N TRP A 221 0.76 -14.30 16.69
CA TRP A 221 1.44 -13.47 17.68
C TRP A 221 2.26 -14.30 18.70
N PRO A 222 1.88 -15.53 19.11
CA PRO A 222 2.69 -16.34 20.02
C PRO A 222 4.03 -16.78 19.43
N LEU A 223 4.23 -16.60 18.11
CA LEU A 223 5.50 -16.89 17.43
C LEU A 223 6.51 -15.78 17.61
N VAL A 224 6.06 -14.59 18.04
CA VAL A 224 6.91 -13.42 18.31
C VAL A 224 7.57 -13.61 19.68
N ARG A 225 8.89 -13.48 19.73
CA ARG A 225 9.64 -13.60 20.99
C ARG A 225 9.34 -12.45 21.94
N ALA A 226 9.58 -12.66 23.22
CA ALA A 226 9.55 -11.56 24.19
C ALA A 226 10.51 -10.44 23.76
N GLY A 227 10.05 -9.19 23.89
CA GLY A 227 10.72 -8.01 23.38
C GLY A 227 10.67 -7.84 21.86
N GLY A 228 10.02 -8.74 21.10
CA GLY A 228 9.71 -8.59 19.69
C GLY A 228 8.52 -7.66 19.46
N SER A 229 8.14 -7.46 18.18
CA SER A 229 7.06 -6.56 17.82
C SER A 229 6.07 -7.20 16.86
N MET A 230 4.79 -6.91 17.05
CA MET A 230 3.73 -7.16 16.08
C MET A 230 3.24 -5.83 15.52
N ILE A 231 3.36 -5.65 14.22
CA ILE A 231 2.97 -4.43 13.50
C ILE A 231 1.68 -4.73 12.76
N ARG A 232 0.61 -4.00 13.07
CA ARG A 232 -0.70 -4.17 12.45
C ARG A 232 -1.02 -3.07 11.47
N LEU A 233 -1.45 -3.47 10.28
CA LEU A 233 -1.89 -2.55 9.22
C LEU A 233 -3.41 -2.41 9.12
N GLY A 234 -4.17 -3.13 9.92
CA GLY A 234 -5.63 -3.10 9.94
C GLY A 234 -6.21 -3.17 11.34
N GLY A 235 -7.51 -2.96 11.46
CA GLY A 235 -8.25 -3.26 12.67
C GLY A 235 -8.26 -4.77 12.91
N GLY A 236 -7.78 -5.23 14.03
CA GLY A 236 -7.75 -6.64 14.39
C GLY A 236 -8.41 -6.90 15.73
N ALA A 237 -8.71 -8.17 15.98
CA ALA A 237 -9.30 -8.66 17.19
C ALA A 237 -8.44 -8.42 18.44
N ASP A 238 -9.00 -8.70 19.58
CA ASP A 238 -8.50 -8.41 20.94
C ASP A 238 -7.36 -9.33 21.40
N ASP A 239 -6.33 -9.49 20.58
CA ASP A 239 -5.10 -10.22 20.94
C ASP A 239 -3.98 -9.29 21.46
N ALA A 240 -4.24 -8.00 21.61
CA ALA A 240 -3.23 -7.05 22.07
C ALA A 240 -2.85 -7.33 23.53
N ALA A 241 -3.81 -7.42 24.44
CA ALA A 241 -3.54 -7.62 25.86
C ALA A 241 -2.75 -8.91 26.17
N PRO A 242 -3.10 -10.10 25.66
CA PRO A 242 -2.30 -11.30 25.87
C PRO A 242 -0.92 -11.24 25.22
N ALA A 243 -0.77 -10.58 24.07
CA ALA A 243 0.53 -10.39 23.42
C ALA A 243 1.43 -9.46 24.23
N GLU A 244 0.90 -8.34 24.73
CA GLU A 244 1.63 -7.40 25.60
C GLU A 244 2.04 -8.05 26.93
N ALA A 245 1.15 -8.87 27.52
CA ALA A 245 1.46 -9.64 28.73
C ALA A 245 2.61 -10.65 28.51
N ALA A 246 2.76 -11.16 27.28
CA ALA A 246 3.90 -12.00 26.87
C ALA A 246 5.15 -11.20 26.48
N GLY A 247 5.15 -9.87 26.65
CA GLY A 247 6.27 -9.00 26.32
C GLY A 247 6.42 -8.67 24.85
N VAL A 248 5.38 -8.88 24.04
CA VAL A 248 5.35 -8.50 22.62
C VAL A 248 4.83 -7.06 22.49
N ARG A 249 5.56 -6.21 21.78
CA ARG A 249 5.12 -4.83 21.53
C ARG A 249 4.14 -4.78 20.38
N ILE A 250 2.97 -4.20 20.59
CA ILE A 250 1.95 -4.01 19.55
C ILE A 250 2.08 -2.60 18.96
N LEU A 251 2.41 -2.52 17.69
CA LEU A 251 2.56 -1.27 16.96
C LEU A 251 1.42 -1.12 15.96
N LYS A 252 0.56 -0.13 16.16
CA LYS A 252 -0.45 0.27 15.18
C LYS A 252 0.15 1.32 14.26
N MET A 253 0.12 1.08 12.97
CA MET A 253 0.72 1.95 11.97
C MET A 253 -0.34 2.53 11.04
N ARG A 254 -0.22 3.83 10.77
CA ARG A 254 -0.95 4.52 9.71
C ARG A 254 0.09 5.11 8.75
N VAL A 255 0.01 4.75 7.49
CA VAL A 255 0.89 5.29 6.45
C VAL A 255 0.68 6.80 6.28
N ARG A 256 1.77 7.51 6.03
CA ARG A 256 1.77 8.93 5.66
C ARG A 256 2.49 9.13 4.33
N PRO A 257 2.07 10.10 3.50
CA PRO A 257 2.82 10.52 2.33
C PRO A 257 4.24 10.98 2.72
N ASP A 258 5.25 10.58 1.93
CA ASP A 258 6.65 10.93 2.18
C ASP A 258 7.45 10.80 0.88
N ALA A 259 7.80 11.93 0.27
CA ALA A 259 8.53 11.95 -1.00
C ALA A 259 9.96 11.42 -0.87
N ALA A 260 10.63 11.66 0.26
CA ALA A 260 11.99 11.19 0.48
C ALA A 260 12.03 9.65 0.53
N GLN A 261 11.11 9.04 1.28
CA GLN A 261 10.97 7.58 1.33
C GLN A 261 10.57 6.99 -0.03
N LEU A 262 9.69 7.67 -0.80
CA LEU A 262 9.39 7.26 -2.17
C LEU A 262 10.62 7.33 -3.08
N GLY A 263 11.49 8.34 -2.91
CA GLY A 263 12.76 8.43 -3.62
C GLY A 263 13.70 7.27 -3.31
N GLU A 264 13.79 6.85 -2.04
CA GLU A 264 14.57 5.68 -1.63
C GLU A 264 13.99 4.37 -2.18
N ILE A 265 12.66 4.26 -2.18
CA ILE A 265 11.94 3.15 -2.80
C ILE A 265 12.21 3.11 -4.31
N ALA A 266 12.19 4.26 -4.99
CA ALA A 266 12.51 4.36 -6.41
C ALA A 266 13.95 3.87 -6.69
N ALA A 267 14.92 4.27 -5.87
CA ALA A 267 16.30 3.81 -6.00
C ALA A 267 16.44 2.28 -5.82
N LEU A 268 15.65 1.67 -4.92
CA LEU A 268 15.63 0.20 -4.79
C LEU A 268 15.03 -0.48 -6.02
N VAL A 269 14.02 0.14 -6.65
CA VAL A 269 13.44 -0.36 -7.90
C VAL A 269 14.47 -0.28 -9.04
N ASP A 270 15.11 0.87 -9.21
CA ASP A 270 16.11 1.09 -10.26
C ASP A 270 17.34 0.17 -10.08
N ALA A 271 17.66 -0.19 -8.84
CA ALA A 271 18.70 -1.18 -8.50
C ALA A 271 18.25 -2.65 -8.65
N GLY A 272 17.02 -2.93 -9.08
CA GLY A 272 16.45 -4.27 -9.22
C GLY A 272 16.20 -5.01 -7.88
N LYS A 273 16.23 -4.30 -6.76
CA LYS A 273 16.03 -4.87 -5.41
C LYS A 273 14.57 -4.87 -4.96
N LEU A 274 13.72 -4.13 -5.65
CA LEU A 274 12.29 -4.06 -5.43
C LEU A 274 11.58 -4.03 -6.78
N ARG A 275 10.51 -4.80 -6.91
CA ARG A 275 9.61 -4.74 -8.08
C ARG A 275 8.16 -4.62 -7.63
N PRO A 276 7.33 -3.81 -8.31
CA PRO A 276 5.90 -3.78 -8.08
C PRO A 276 5.26 -5.12 -8.47
N VAL A 277 4.10 -5.41 -7.87
CA VAL A 277 3.29 -6.57 -8.21
C VAL A 277 1.92 -6.08 -8.66
N VAL A 278 1.74 -6.01 -9.96
CA VAL A 278 0.45 -5.67 -10.58
C VAL A 278 -0.30 -6.98 -10.86
N GLY A 279 -1.46 -7.14 -10.25
CA GLY A 279 -2.31 -8.31 -10.45
C GLY A 279 -3.30 -8.12 -11.57
N GLU A 280 -3.82 -6.91 -11.71
CA GLU A 280 -4.80 -6.57 -12.73
C GLU A 280 -4.71 -5.08 -13.09
N VAL A 281 -4.99 -4.74 -14.35
CA VAL A 281 -5.14 -3.37 -14.84
C VAL A 281 -6.55 -3.20 -15.38
N VAL A 282 -7.28 -2.20 -14.86
CA VAL A 282 -8.69 -1.94 -15.17
C VAL A 282 -8.84 -0.49 -15.63
N PRO A 283 -9.64 -0.17 -16.65
CA PRO A 283 -9.96 1.22 -16.98
C PRO A 283 -10.61 1.95 -15.80
N LEU A 284 -10.33 3.25 -15.61
CA LEU A 284 -10.93 4.06 -14.54
C LEU A 284 -12.47 3.97 -14.55
N ALA A 285 -13.09 3.96 -15.74
CA ALA A 285 -14.53 3.81 -15.88
C ALA A 285 -15.10 2.50 -15.29
N GLU A 286 -14.26 1.48 -15.10
CA GLU A 286 -14.64 0.18 -14.54
C GLU A 286 -14.23 0.00 -13.06
N VAL A 287 -13.87 1.07 -12.36
CA VAL A 287 -13.38 1.03 -10.97
C VAL A 287 -14.32 0.32 -10.00
N ALA A 288 -15.63 0.31 -10.27
CA ALA A 288 -16.60 -0.45 -9.46
C ALA A 288 -16.27 -1.95 -9.41
N LYS A 289 -15.84 -2.55 -10.52
CA LYS A 289 -15.38 -3.97 -10.57
C LYS A 289 -14.14 -4.17 -9.71
N ALA A 290 -13.19 -3.23 -9.78
CA ALA A 290 -11.96 -3.25 -8.99
C ALA A 290 -12.24 -3.15 -7.48
N HIS A 291 -13.23 -2.32 -7.06
CA HIS A 291 -13.68 -2.25 -5.68
C HIS A 291 -14.31 -3.56 -5.19
N VAL A 292 -15.16 -4.20 -6.01
CA VAL A 292 -15.75 -5.51 -5.69
C VAL A 292 -14.67 -6.56 -5.51
N ALA A 293 -13.70 -6.63 -6.44
CA ALA A 293 -12.58 -7.56 -6.35
C ALA A 293 -11.73 -7.33 -5.10
N SER A 294 -11.40 -6.05 -4.78
CA SER A 294 -10.65 -5.68 -3.58
C SER A 294 -11.40 -6.04 -2.29
N GLN A 295 -12.71 -5.82 -2.26
CA GLN A 295 -13.58 -6.14 -1.12
C GLN A 295 -13.70 -7.65 -0.90
N GLY A 296 -13.63 -8.44 -1.97
CA GLY A 296 -13.59 -9.91 -1.91
C GLY A 296 -12.33 -10.50 -1.26
N GLY A 297 -11.28 -9.70 -1.08
CA GLY A 297 -10.10 -10.05 -0.28
C GLY A 297 -9.14 -11.08 -0.89
N HIS A 298 -9.31 -11.46 -2.15
CA HIS A 298 -8.50 -12.48 -2.83
C HIS A 298 -7.59 -11.90 -3.93
N VAL A 299 -7.23 -10.63 -3.78
CA VAL A 299 -6.40 -9.92 -4.77
C VAL A 299 -4.94 -10.38 -4.65
N PHE A 300 -4.36 -10.72 -5.78
CA PHE A 300 -2.94 -10.92 -5.95
C PHE A 300 -2.30 -9.57 -6.28
N GLY A 301 -1.27 -9.15 -5.52
CA GLY A 301 -0.63 -7.85 -5.76
C GLY A 301 -1.58 -6.67 -5.65
N LYS A 302 -1.57 -5.80 -6.67
CA LYS A 302 -2.38 -4.57 -6.76
C LYS A 302 -3.31 -4.60 -7.96
N ILE A 303 -4.48 -4.00 -7.80
CA ILE A 303 -5.36 -3.63 -8.90
C ILE A 303 -5.04 -2.17 -9.26
N VAL A 304 -4.68 -1.95 -10.52
CA VAL A 304 -4.31 -0.64 -11.06
C VAL A 304 -5.42 -0.11 -11.94
N LEU A 305 -5.69 1.18 -11.84
CA LEU A 305 -6.65 1.90 -12.67
C LEU A 305 -5.88 2.69 -13.74
N LYS A 306 -6.19 2.42 -15.00
CA LYS A 306 -5.68 3.19 -16.14
C LYS A 306 -6.63 4.32 -16.48
N MET A 307 -6.09 5.55 -16.61
CA MET A 307 -6.85 6.73 -16.96
C MET A 307 -7.22 6.75 -18.44
#